data_01cecc57397fe8cb58261e77cb286ad1
#
_entry.id   01cecc57397fe8cb58261e77cb286ad1
#
_cell.length_a   1.000
_cell.length_b   1.000
_cell.length_c   1.000
_cell.angle_alpha   90.00
_cell.angle_beta   90.00
_cell.angle_gamma   90.00
#
_symmetry.space_group_name_H-M   'P 1'
#
loop_
_entity.id
_entity.type
_entity.pdbx_description
1 polymer ?
#
loop_
_entity_poly.entity_id
_entity_poly.type
_entity_poly.pdbx_seq_one_letter_code
_entity_poly.pdbx_strand_id
1 'polypeptide(L)'
;MNVIGIDVSKDKLDCAWLREQDKLKTKVFSNQLTGWQELLDWSLKNTGLATEALHFVMEATGVYHEQLATFLYDKGAKVSIANPAQVKFYAQGLGIRSKNDKKDSVVLARFGLREQPTLWQPEAQEIRTLKALLARLDGIEKDLQREKNRQEKAMISLAPEAVMNSLNLMIDQLESEQKRLEKLIEEHINKHNNLKDNKALLESIPAVGKVIATRMLMVIASRQFDDAHQ
;
A
#
# COMPACT_ATOMS: atom_id res chain seq x y z
N MET A 1 -18.85 4.86 -19.88
CA MET A 1 -17.96 4.17 -18.93
C MET A 1 -18.60 4.26 -17.56
N ASN A 2 -18.76 3.16 -16.81
CA ASN A 2 -19.43 3.19 -15.51
C ASN A 2 -18.37 3.14 -14.40
N VAL A 3 -18.15 4.28 -13.77
CA VAL A 3 -17.14 4.46 -12.75
C VAL A 3 -17.80 4.61 -11.38
N ILE A 4 -17.30 3.89 -10.40
CA ILE A 4 -17.65 3.99 -9.00
C ILE A 4 -16.46 4.57 -8.25
N GLY A 5 -16.59 5.77 -7.70
CA GLY A 5 -15.59 6.35 -6.82
C GLY A 5 -15.80 5.87 -5.38
N ILE A 6 -14.71 5.50 -4.72
CA ILE A 6 -14.75 4.98 -3.34
C ILE A 6 -13.76 5.77 -2.49
N ASP A 7 -14.28 6.50 -1.52
CA ASP A 7 -13.46 7.02 -0.42
C ASP A 7 -13.37 5.95 0.67
N VAL A 8 -12.12 5.51 0.94
CA VAL A 8 -11.84 4.35 1.79
C VAL A 8 -11.33 4.81 3.15
N SER A 9 -11.98 4.39 4.21
CA SER A 9 -11.50 4.52 5.58
C SER A 9 -11.35 3.15 6.25
N LYS A 10 -10.85 3.13 7.48
CA LYS A 10 -10.64 1.90 8.24
C LYS A 10 -11.90 1.03 8.31
N ASP A 11 -13.06 1.64 8.63
CA ASP A 11 -14.27 0.91 9.00
C ASP A 11 -15.38 1.03 7.94
N LYS A 12 -15.29 2.01 7.02
CA LYS A 12 -16.35 2.29 6.04
C LYS A 12 -15.81 2.67 4.69
N LEU A 13 -16.67 2.48 3.68
CA LEU A 13 -16.49 2.83 2.29
C LEU A 13 -17.60 3.81 1.90
N ASP A 14 -17.28 5.05 1.61
CA ASP A 14 -18.20 6.01 1.02
C ASP A 14 -18.14 5.87 -0.50
N CYS A 15 -19.21 5.40 -1.14
CA CYS A 15 -19.25 5.06 -2.55
C CYS A 15 -20.15 6.00 -3.33
N ALA A 16 -19.73 6.39 -4.53
CA ALA A 16 -20.48 7.23 -5.44
C ALA A 16 -20.45 6.68 -6.85
N TRP A 17 -21.62 6.51 -7.45
CA TRP A 17 -21.79 6.19 -8.86
C TRP A 17 -22.44 7.36 -9.58
N LEU A 18 -21.77 7.85 -10.62
CA LEU A 18 -22.31 8.86 -11.52
C LEU A 18 -23.03 8.18 -12.67
N ARG A 19 -24.33 8.46 -12.76
CA ARG A 19 -25.18 8.05 -13.87
C ARG A 19 -25.18 9.13 -14.95
N GLU A 20 -25.54 8.79 -16.18
CA GLU A 20 -25.78 9.75 -17.26
C GLU A 20 -26.67 10.91 -16.78
N GLN A 21 -26.39 12.14 -17.26
CA GLN A 21 -27.09 13.38 -16.88
C GLN A 21 -26.84 13.84 -15.42
N ASP A 22 -25.64 13.63 -14.86
CA ASP A 22 -25.24 14.08 -13.50
C ASP A 22 -26.08 13.49 -12.34
N LYS A 23 -26.88 12.46 -12.60
CA LYS A 23 -27.61 11.76 -11.53
C LYS A 23 -26.62 10.95 -10.71
N LEU A 24 -26.50 11.35 -9.44
CA LEU A 24 -25.59 10.76 -8.48
C LEU A 24 -26.35 9.75 -7.60
N LYS A 25 -25.80 8.55 -7.43
CA LYS A 25 -26.18 7.64 -6.37
C LYS A 25 -25.00 7.43 -5.43
N THR A 26 -25.26 7.57 -4.13
CA THR A 26 -24.25 7.32 -3.08
C THR A 26 -24.78 6.27 -2.12
N LYS A 27 -23.89 5.46 -1.57
CA LYS A 27 -24.16 4.52 -0.49
C LYS A 27 -22.89 4.27 0.31
N VAL A 28 -23.07 4.01 1.61
CA VAL A 28 -21.98 3.66 2.52
C VAL A 28 -22.05 2.17 2.81
N PHE A 29 -20.88 1.52 2.84
CA PHE A 29 -20.72 0.11 3.16
C PHE A 29 -19.65 -0.05 4.26
N SER A 30 -19.65 -1.17 4.95
CA SER A 30 -18.56 -1.52 5.86
C SER A 30 -17.30 -1.91 5.07
N ASN A 31 -16.10 -1.54 5.58
CA ASN A 31 -14.84 -1.98 4.98
C ASN A 31 -14.45 -3.38 5.49
N GLN A 32 -15.29 -4.36 5.21
CA GLN A 32 -15.16 -5.77 5.53
C GLN A 32 -15.70 -6.61 4.37
N LEU A 33 -15.39 -7.89 4.34
CA LEU A 33 -15.76 -8.80 3.24
C LEU A 33 -17.26 -8.76 2.90
N THR A 34 -18.12 -8.70 3.90
CA THR A 34 -19.59 -8.57 3.70
C THR A 34 -19.97 -7.27 3.03
N GLY A 35 -19.38 -6.15 3.45
CA GLY A 35 -19.63 -4.84 2.84
C GLY A 35 -19.05 -4.74 1.43
N TRP A 36 -17.94 -5.40 1.13
CA TRP A 36 -17.38 -5.46 -0.23
C TRP A 36 -18.31 -6.23 -1.18
N GLN A 37 -18.90 -7.33 -0.73
CA GLN A 37 -19.88 -8.07 -1.52
C GLN A 37 -21.14 -7.23 -1.75
N GLU A 38 -21.65 -6.56 -0.71
CA GLU A 38 -22.79 -5.65 -0.82
C GLU A 38 -22.51 -4.48 -1.79
N LEU A 39 -21.31 -3.93 -1.78
CA LEU A 39 -20.87 -2.90 -2.73
C LEU A 39 -20.92 -3.42 -4.17
N LEU A 40 -20.38 -4.60 -4.42
CA LEU A 40 -20.39 -5.22 -5.74
C LEU A 40 -21.83 -5.46 -6.21
N ASP A 41 -22.68 -6.06 -5.38
CA ASP A 41 -24.08 -6.35 -5.70
C ASP A 41 -24.88 -5.05 -5.96
N TRP A 42 -24.63 -4.02 -5.14
CA TRP A 42 -25.24 -2.70 -5.34
C TRP A 42 -24.79 -2.09 -6.67
N SER A 43 -23.53 -2.24 -7.04
CA SER A 43 -22.99 -1.73 -8.29
C SER A 43 -23.61 -2.44 -9.50
N LEU A 44 -23.66 -3.77 -9.48
CA LEU A 44 -24.29 -4.59 -10.52
C LEU A 44 -25.77 -4.24 -10.71
N LYS A 45 -26.52 -4.19 -9.59
CA LYS A 45 -27.96 -3.85 -9.61
C LYS A 45 -28.25 -2.46 -10.16
N ASN A 46 -27.41 -1.47 -9.86
CA ASN A 46 -27.66 -0.10 -10.26
C ASN A 46 -27.22 0.20 -11.69
N THR A 47 -26.14 -0.44 -12.14
CA THR A 47 -25.59 -0.24 -13.49
C THR A 47 -26.24 -1.16 -14.54
N GLY A 48 -26.69 -2.34 -14.15
CA GLY A 48 -27.17 -3.38 -15.06
C GLY A 48 -26.05 -4.02 -15.89
N LEU A 49 -24.79 -3.82 -15.51
CA LEU A 49 -23.61 -4.29 -16.24
C LEU A 49 -22.98 -5.52 -15.57
N ALA A 50 -22.20 -6.28 -16.33
CA ALA A 50 -21.33 -7.31 -15.81
C ALA A 50 -20.14 -6.70 -15.06
N THR A 51 -19.53 -7.47 -14.17
CA THR A 51 -18.44 -7.00 -13.28
C THR A 51 -17.25 -6.44 -14.07
N GLU A 52 -16.89 -7.04 -15.18
CA GLU A 52 -15.74 -6.66 -16.03
C GLU A 52 -15.93 -5.28 -16.70
N ALA A 53 -17.19 -4.82 -16.77
CA ALA A 53 -17.52 -3.50 -17.30
C ALA A 53 -17.53 -2.40 -16.22
N LEU A 54 -17.46 -2.78 -14.93
CA LEU A 54 -17.37 -1.84 -13.81
C LEU A 54 -15.93 -1.38 -13.59
N HIS A 55 -15.77 -0.09 -13.29
CA HIS A 55 -14.50 0.49 -12.94
C HIS A 55 -14.59 1.17 -11.57
N PHE A 56 -13.86 0.64 -10.60
CA PHE A 56 -13.76 1.18 -9.26
C PHE A 56 -12.51 2.04 -9.13
N VAL A 57 -12.68 3.27 -8.68
CA VAL A 57 -11.58 4.24 -8.50
C VAL A 57 -11.53 4.64 -7.04
N MET A 58 -10.38 4.42 -6.41
CA MET A 58 -10.12 4.76 -5.02
C MET A 58 -8.78 5.47 -4.86
N GLU A 59 -8.61 6.19 -3.75
CA GLU A 59 -7.37 6.89 -3.44
C GLU A 59 -6.44 6.02 -2.60
N ALA A 60 -5.13 6.11 -2.84
CA ALA A 60 -4.10 5.43 -2.06
C ALA A 60 -3.94 6.07 -0.68
N THR A 61 -4.92 5.90 0.21
CA THR A 61 -4.88 6.43 1.58
C THR A 61 -4.54 5.31 2.57
N GLY A 62 -3.26 5.24 2.99
CA GLY A 62 -2.77 4.18 3.87
C GLY A 62 -2.95 2.78 3.26
N VAL A 63 -3.23 1.78 4.11
CA VAL A 63 -3.34 0.35 3.72
C VAL A 63 -4.79 -0.13 3.58
N TYR A 64 -5.77 0.69 3.92
CA TYR A 64 -7.16 0.25 4.07
C TYR A 64 -7.85 -0.11 2.75
N HIS A 65 -7.33 0.34 1.62
CA HIS A 65 -7.86 0.06 0.29
C HIS A 65 -7.37 -1.26 -0.30
N GLU A 66 -6.23 -1.81 0.17
CA GLU A 66 -5.53 -2.92 -0.49
C GLU A 66 -6.36 -4.20 -0.61
N GLN A 67 -7.05 -4.59 0.47
CA GLN A 67 -7.87 -5.81 0.47
C GLN A 67 -9.12 -5.66 -0.40
N LEU A 68 -9.76 -4.48 -0.36
CA LEU A 68 -10.91 -4.18 -1.23
C LEU A 68 -10.49 -4.20 -2.71
N ALA A 69 -9.35 -3.55 -3.03
CA ALA A 69 -8.83 -3.53 -4.41
C ALA A 69 -8.57 -4.95 -4.92
N THR A 70 -7.93 -5.79 -4.11
CA THR A 70 -7.67 -7.20 -4.44
C THR A 70 -8.99 -7.95 -4.63
N PHE A 71 -9.96 -7.82 -3.72
CA PHE A 71 -11.27 -8.46 -3.83
C PHE A 71 -11.99 -8.09 -5.14
N LEU A 72 -12.04 -6.80 -5.48
CA LEU A 72 -12.70 -6.33 -6.70
C LEU A 72 -11.98 -6.83 -7.96
N TYR A 73 -10.64 -6.82 -7.94
CA TYR A 73 -9.83 -7.36 -9.03
C TYR A 73 -10.06 -8.85 -9.24
N ASP A 74 -10.08 -9.65 -8.18
CA ASP A 74 -10.33 -11.10 -8.22
C ASP A 74 -11.75 -11.44 -8.73
N LYS A 75 -12.70 -10.50 -8.56
CA LYS A 75 -14.05 -10.60 -9.15
C LYS A 75 -14.10 -10.18 -10.64
N GLY A 76 -12.98 -9.76 -11.21
CA GLY A 76 -12.87 -9.35 -12.61
C GLY A 76 -13.19 -7.89 -12.87
N ALA A 77 -13.42 -7.06 -11.86
CA ALA A 77 -13.68 -5.65 -12.03
C ALA A 77 -12.39 -4.88 -12.39
N LYS A 78 -12.54 -3.77 -13.10
CA LYS A 78 -11.47 -2.80 -13.31
C LYS A 78 -11.27 -1.99 -12.03
N VAL A 79 -10.05 -1.87 -11.57
CA VAL A 79 -9.68 -1.10 -10.38
C VAL A 79 -8.60 -0.10 -10.76
N SER A 80 -8.69 1.13 -10.25
CA SER A 80 -7.61 2.11 -10.29
C SER A 80 -7.39 2.69 -8.89
N ILE A 81 -6.12 2.77 -8.51
CA ILE A 81 -5.69 3.40 -7.26
C ILE A 81 -5.04 4.73 -7.63
N ALA A 82 -5.77 5.81 -7.38
CA ALA A 82 -5.36 7.16 -7.75
C ALA A 82 -4.35 7.74 -6.75
N ASN A 83 -3.41 8.52 -7.26
CA ASN A 83 -2.49 9.29 -6.42
C ASN A 83 -3.26 10.42 -5.71
N PRO A 84 -3.16 10.54 -4.37
CA PRO A 84 -3.83 11.56 -3.59
C PRO A 84 -3.56 13.00 -4.07
N ALA A 85 -2.34 13.30 -4.52
CA ALA A 85 -2.00 14.60 -5.05
C ALA A 85 -2.76 14.91 -6.35
N GLN A 86 -2.89 13.94 -7.25
CA GLN A 86 -3.63 14.13 -8.51
C GLN A 86 -5.12 14.36 -8.24
N VAL A 87 -5.74 13.57 -7.35
CA VAL A 87 -7.15 13.73 -6.95
C VAL A 87 -7.38 15.10 -6.31
N LYS A 88 -6.47 15.53 -5.43
CA LYS A 88 -6.51 16.85 -4.80
C LYS A 88 -6.43 18.01 -5.81
N PHE A 89 -5.49 17.94 -6.75
CA PHE A 89 -5.38 18.98 -7.81
C PHE A 89 -6.61 19.00 -8.71
N TYR A 90 -7.15 17.82 -9.04
CA TYR A 90 -8.39 17.71 -9.81
C TYR A 90 -9.58 18.34 -9.05
N ALA A 91 -9.75 18.06 -7.75
CA ALA A 91 -10.78 18.67 -6.92
C ALA A 91 -10.65 20.20 -6.86
N GLN A 92 -9.43 20.70 -6.72
CA GLN A 92 -9.15 22.16 -6.74
C GLN A 92 -9.53 22.79 -8.09
N GLY A 93 -9.23 22.14 -9.20
CA GLY A 93 -9.63 22.56 -10.55
C GLY A 93 -11.14 22.65 -10.74
N LEU A 94 -11.90 21.81 -10.01
CA LEU A 94 -13.37 21.88 -9.97
C LEU A 94 -13.92 22.94 -8.98
N GLY A 95 -13.06 23.69 -8.28
CA GLY A 95 -13.49 24.68 -7.28
C GLY A 95 -13.98 24.06 -5.95
N ILE A 96 -13.75 22.76 -5.75
CA ILE A 96 -14.18 22.05 -4.53
C ILE A 96 -13.14 22.31 -3.43
N ARG A 97 -13.50 23.18 -2.46
CA ARG A 97 -12.60 23.59 -1.36
C ARG A 97 -12.87 22.90 -0.03
N SER A 98 -14.06 22.31 0.15
CA SER A 98 -14.46 21.67 1.42
C SER A 98 -14.34 20.16 1.35
N LYS A 99 -13.56 19.59 2.27
CA LYS A 99 -13.42 18.13 2.44
C LYS A 99 -14.66 17.57 3.10
N ASN A 100 -15.29 16.55 2.51
CA ASN A 100 -16.39 15.77 3.07
C ASN A 100 -16.41 14.42 2.35
N ASP A 101 -16.44 13.32 3.10
CA ASP A 101 -16.34 11.94 2.60
C ASP A 101 -17.29 11.64 1.42
N LYS A 102 -18.53 12.13 1.46
CA LYS A 102 -19.46 12.05 0.32
C LYS A 102 -19.00 12.79 -0.92
N LYS A 103 -18.32 13.95 -0.74
CA LYS A 103 -17.80 14.73 -1.86
C LYS A 103 -16.55 14.07 -2.42
N ASP A 104 -15.74 13.44 -1.56
CA ASP A 104 -14.48 12.81 -1.96
C ASP A 104 -14.75 11.58 -2.86
N SER A 105 -15.74 10.74 -2.54
CA SER A 105 -16.15 9.64 -3.42
C SER A 105 -16.72 10.12 -4.78
N VAL A 106 -17.44 11.25 -4.79
CA VAL A 106 -17.96 11.86 -6.04
C VAL A 106 -16.80 12.42 -6.88
N VAL A 107 -15.82 13.05 -6.24
CA VAL A 107 -14.61 13.53 -6.92
C VAL A 107 -13.85 12.37 -7.56
N LEU A 108 -13.69 11.26 -6.84
CA LEU A 108 -13.05 10.05 -7.36
C LEU A 108 -13.81 9.45 -8.55
N ALA A 109 -15.14 9.41 -8.49
CA ALA A 109 -15.94 8.95 -9.62
C ALA A 109 -15.78 9.85 -10.86
N ARG A 110 -15.78 11.18 -10.68
CA ARG A 110 -15.55 12.15 -11.76
C ARG A 110 -14.14 12.08 -12.30
N PHE A 111 -13.15 11.96 -11.41
CA PHE A 111 -11.75 11.78 -11.77
C PHE A 111 -11.58 10.54 -12.65
N GLY A 112 -12.13 9.40 -12.23
CA GLY A 112 -12.06 8.16 -12.98
C GLY A 112 -12.72 8.22 -14.36
N LEU A 113 -13.86 8.96 -14.51
CA LEU A 113 -14.53 9.16 -15.77
C LEU A 113 -13.74 10.02 -16.74
N ARG A 114 -13.11 11.08 -16.24
CA ARG A 114 -12.45 12.09 -17.07
C ARG A 114 -11.00 11.75 -17.36
N GLU A 115 -10.25 11.38 -16.34
CA GLU A 115 -8.80 11.16 -16.45
C GLU A 115 -8.43 9.72 -16.83
N GLN A 116 -9.36 8.76 -16.69
CA GLN A 116 -9.16 7.35 -17.03
C GLN A 116 -7.83 6.80 -16.46
N PRO A 117 -7.65 6.85 -15.12
CA PRO A 117 -6.38 6.49 -14.52
C PRO A 117 -6.00 5.05 -14.85
N THR A 118 -4.70 4.78 -14.86
CA THR A 118 -4.12 3.46 -15.14
C THR A 118 -4.79 2.38 -14.29
N LEU A 119 -5.12 1.25 -14.91
CA LEU A 119 -5.68 0.11 -14.20
C LEU A 119 -4.62 -0.49 -13.28
N TRP A 120 -5.03 -0.69 -12.02
CA TRP A 120 -4.23 -1.34 -11.02
C TRP A 120 -4.28 -2.87 -11.19
N GLN A 121 -3.15 -3.49 -10.96
CA GLN A 121 -3.01 -4.94 -10.85
C GLN A 121 -2.34 -5.27 -9.51
N PRO A 122 -2.75 -6.34 -8.83
CA PRO A 122 -2.11 -6.75 -7.60
C PRO A 122 -0.66 -7.13 -7.87
N GLU A 123 0.25 -6.63 -7.04
CA GLU A 123 1.63 -7.13 -7.08
C GLU A 123 1.66 -8.62 -6.77
N ALA A 124 2.62 -9.33 -7.34
CA ALA A 124 2.84 -10.74 -7.05
C ALA A 124 3.00 -10.97 -5.54
N GLN A 125 2.49 -12.10 -5.04
CA GLN A 125 2.48 -12.39 -3.60
C GLN A 125 3.88 -12.39 -2.99
N GLU A 126 4.87 -12.88 -3.72
CA GLU A 126 6.28 -12.89 -3.28
C GLU A 126 6.83 -11.47 -3.11
N ILE A 127 6.42 -10.51 -3.97
CA ILE A 127 6.83 -9.10 -3.87
C ILE A 127 6.19 -8.44 -2.66
N ARG A 128 4.90 -8.66 -2.45
CA ARG A 128 4.19 -8.13 -1.28
C ARG A 128 4.78 -8.64 0.03
N THR A 129 5.11 -9.94 0.08
CA THR A 129 5.76 -10.56 1.24
C THR A 129 7.14 -9.97 1.50
N LEU A 130 7.96 -9.81 0.45
CA LEU A 130 9.29 -9.19 0.57
C LEU A 130 9.19 -7.75 1.10
N LYS A 131 8.26 -6.95 0.58
CA LYS A 131 8.01 -5.59 1.04
C LYS A 131 7.65 -5.54 2.53
N ALA A 132 6.75 -6.42 2.96
CA ALA A 132 6.32 -6.48 4.37
C ALA A 132 7.47 -6.85 5.30
N LEU A 133 8.32 -7.83 4.91
CA LEU A 133 9.49 -8.24 5.68
C LEU A 133 10.53 -7.12 5.78
N LEU A 134 10.82 -6.43 4.67
CA LEU A 134 11.76 -5.31 4.65
C LEU A 134 11.25 -4.11 5.46
N ALA A 135 9.97 -3.76 5.35
CA ALA A 135 9.37 -2.70 6.16
C ALA A 135 9.43 -3.02 7.66
N ARG A 136 9.26 -4.31 8.03
CA ARG A 136 9.41 -4.74 9.42
C ARG A 136 10.86 -4.64 9.89
N LEU A 137 11.81 -5.06 9.06
CA LEU A 137 13.25 -4.95 9.34
C LEU A 137 13.66 -3.49 9.56
N ASP A 138 13.24 -2.57 8.69
CA ASP A 138 13.48 -1.12 8.85
C ASP A 138 12.92 -0.57 10.17
N GLY A 139 11.77 -1.08 10.61
CA GLY A 139 11.19 -0.75 11.91
C GLY A 139 12.08 -1.20 13.06
N ILE A 140 12.54 -2.46 13.04
CA ILE A 140 13.43 -3.04 14.07
C ILE A 140 14.77 -2.29 14.10
N GLU A 141 15.37 -1.98 12.94
CA GLU A 141 16.63 -1.22 12.88
C GLU A 141 16.50 0.18 13.53
N LYS A 142 15.38 0.86 13.27
CA LYS A 142 15.09 2.17 13.89
C LYS A 142 14.87 2.06 15.40
N ASP A 143 14.20 1.02 15.86
CA ASP A 143 13.96 0.79 17.28
C ASP A 143 15.27 0.44 18.00
N LEU A 144 16.10 -0.42 17.41
CA LEU A 144 17.41 -0.76 17.91
C LEU A 144 18.31 0.48 18.05
N GLN A 145 18.34 1.35 17.04
CA GLN A 145 19.11 2.59 17.11
C GLN A 145 18.60 3.51 18.23
N ARG A 146 17.28 3.58 18.43
CA ARG A 146 16.69 4.37 19.53
C ARG A 146 17.10 3.82 20.90
N GLU A 147 17.07 2.49 21.07
CA GLU A 147 17.48 1.87 22.35
C GLU A 147 18.98 2.04 22.61
N LYS A 148 19.85 1.90 21.60
CA LYS A 148 21.29 2.20 21.73
C LYS A 148 21.55 3.65 22.12
N ASN A 149 20.85 4.60 21.56
CA ASN A 149 20.95 6.02 21.94
C ASN A 149 20.46 6.28 23.37
N ARG A 150 19.44 5.55 23.86
CA ARG A 150 18.97 5.60 25.24
C ARG A 150 20.01 5.02 26.20
N GLN A 151 20.62 3.89 25.85
CA GLN A 151 21.66 3.23 26.58
C GLN A 151 22.87 4.17 26.78
N GLU A 152 23.34 4.81 25.70
CA GLU A 152 24.44 5.78 25.77
C GLU A 152 24.14 6.92 26.75
N LYS A 153 22.93 7.51 26.65
CA LYS A 153 22.51 8.58 27.58
C LYS A 153 22.42 8.08 29.03
N ALA A 154 21.89 6.88 29.24
CA ALA A 154 21.78 6.27 30.57
C ALA A 154 23.16 6.00 31.20
N MET A 155 24.14 5.57 30.40
CA MET A 155 25.52 5.41 30.83
C MET A 155 26.14 6.75 31.27
N ILE A 156 25.97 7.81 30.47
CA ILE A 156 26.51 9.16 30.79
C ILE A 156 25.86 9.73 32.06
N SER A 157 24.56 9.49 32.25
CA SER A 157 23.80 9.99 33.42
C SER A 157 23.95 9.12 34.67
N LEU A 158 24.75 8.05 34.60
CA LEU A 158 24.95 7.08 35.72
C LEU A 158 23.60 6.50 36.19
N ALA A 159 22.77 6.07 35.23
CA ALA A 159 21.45 5.51 35.51
C ALA A 159 21.57 4.26 36.42
N PRO A 160 20.53 3.96 37.24
CA PRO A 160 20.51 2.78 38.08
C PRO A 160 20.70 1.48 37.29
N GLU A 161 21.33 0.47 37.88
CA GLU A 161 21.62 -0.82 37.27
C GLU A 161 20.35 -1.48 36.68
N ALA A 162 19.22 -1.38 37.36
CA ALA A 162 17.95 -1.91 36.88
C ALA A 162 17.53 -1.30 35.51
N VAL A 163 17.81 -0.01 35.28
CA VAL A 163 17.53 0.67 33.99
C VAL A 163 18.50 0.17 32.94
N MET A 164 19.78 0.04 33.24
CA MET A 164 20.77 -0.50 32.29
C MET A 164 20.45 -1.93 31.87
N ASN A 165 20.08 -2.78 32.84
CA ASN A 165 19.67 -4.16 32.55
C ASN A 165 18.45 -4.22 31.67
N SER A 166 17.45 -3.35 31.86
CA SER A 166 16.27 -3.26 31.00
C SER A 166 16.62 -2.85 29.56
N LEU A 167 17.50 -1.85 29.40
CA LEU A 167 17.97 -1.41 28.08
C LEU A 167 18.76 -2.50 27.35
N ASN A 168 19.66 -3.18 28.05
CA ASN A 168 20.47 -4.26 27.51
C ASN A 168 19.56 -5.41 27.01
N LEU A 169 18.59 -5.84 27.84
CA LEU A 169 17.62 -6.88 27.45
C LEU A 169 16.85 -6.52 26.18
N MET A 170 16.39 -5.26 26.07
CA MET A 170 15.65 -4.81 24.88
C MET A 170 16.55 -4.78 23.64
N ILE A 171 17.80 -4.32 23.78
CA ILE A 171 18.77 -4.31 22.68
C ILE A 171 19.04 -5.73 22.19
N ASP A 172 19.31 -6.68 23.10
CA ASP A 172 19.58 -8.08 22.76
C ASP A 172 18.40 -8.72 22.02
N GLN A 173 17.16 -8.42 22.43
CA GLN A 173 15.96 -8.92 21.76
C GLN A 173 15.80 -8.32 20.38
N LEU A 174 16.03 -7.01 20.20
CA LEU A 174 15.95 -6.36 18.90
C LEU A 174 17.04 -6.85 17.94
N GLU A 175 18.27 -7.07 18.40
CA GLU A 175 19.36 -7.65 17.59
C GLU A 175 19.05 -9.11 17.19
N SER A 176 18.47 -9.89 18.08
CA SER A 176 18.03 -11.26 17.76
C SER A 176 16.93 -11.26 16.71
N GLU A 177 15.94 -10.38 16.83
CA GLU A 177 14.84 -10.26 15.86
C GLU A 177 15.32 -9.71 14.52
N GLN A 178 16.26 -8.77 14.50
CA GLN A 178 16.90 -8.30 13.27
C GLN A 178 17.51 -9.46 12.49
N LYS A 179 18.36 -10.26 13.14
CA LYS A 179 19.00 -11.43 12.51
C LYS A 179 17.98 -12.45 12.00
N ARG A 180 16.89 -12.66 12.75
CA ARG A 180 15.81 -13.57 12.36
C ARG A 180 15.11 -13.08 11.09
N LEU A 181 14.82 -11.78 11.01
CA LEU A 181 14.18 -11.17 9.83
C LEU A 181 15.10 -11.20 8.61
N GLU A 182 16.38 -10.88 8.78
CA GLU A 182 17.38 -10.96 7.71
C GLU A 182 17.44 -12.37 7.10
N LYS A 183 17.42 -13.41 7.97
CA LYS A 183 17.38 -14.81 7.53
C LYS A 183 16.08 -15.13 6.77
N LEU A 184 14.92 -14.71 7.27
CA LEU A 184 13.65 -14.92 6.60
C LEU A 184 13.58 -14.24 5.24
N ILE A 185 14.14 -13.03 5.11
CA ILE A 185 14.23 -12.31 3.84
C ILE A 185 15.10 -13.09 2.85
N GLU A 186 16.25 -13.58 3.28
CA GLU A 186 17.14 -14.37 2.43
C GLU A 186 16.49 -15.69 1.99
N GLU A 187 15.84 -16.41 2.90
CA GLU A 187 15.10 -17.64 2.60
C GLU A 187 13.96 -17.36 1.61
N HIS A 188 13.22 -16.24 1.79
CA HIS A 188 12.14 -15.85 0.90
C HIS A 188 12.65 -15.54 -0.51
N ILE A 189 13.74 -14.79 -0.64
CA ILE A 189 14.36 -14.49 -1.93
C ILE A 189 14.83 -15.76 -2.62
N ASN A 190 15.51 -16.66 -1.89
CA ASN A 190 16.03 -17.91 -2.45
C ASN A 190 14.94 -18.89 -2.88
N LYS A 191 13.74 -18.79 -2.31
CA LYS A 191 12.58 -19.61 -2.68
C LYS A 191 11.97 -19.20 -4.03
N HIS A 192 12.17 -17.96 -4.49
CA HIS A 192 11.57 -17.42 -5.69
C HIS A 192 12.65 -17.08 -6.74
N ASN A 193 12.70 -17.85 -7.85
CA ASN A 193 13.77 -17.73 -8.85
C ASN A 193 13.90 -16.31 -9.42
N ASN A 194 12.78 -15.65 -9.73
CA ASN A 194 12.76 -14.27 -10.22
C ASN A 194 13.44 -13.29 -9.25
N LEU A 195 13.20 -13.41 -7.94
CA LEU A 195 13.84 -12.57 -6.92
C LEU A 195 15.33 -12.91 -6.78
N LYS A 196 15.66 -14.19 -6.79
CA LYS A 196 17.04 -14.68 -6.66
C LYS A 196 17.91 -14.22 -7.83
N ASP A 197 17.44 -14.38 -9.07
CA ASP A 197 18.17 -14.02 -10.27
C ASP A 197 18.38 -12.50 -10.37
N ASN A 198 17.34 -11.71 -10.08
CA ASN A 198 17.43 -10.25 -10.03
C ASN A 198 18.39 -9.79 -8.93
N LYS A 199 18.39 -10.42 -7.74
CA LYS A 199 19.34 -10.10 -6.68
C LYS A 199 20.78 -10.38 -7.10
N ALA A 200 21.04 -11.55 -7.72
CA ALA A 200 22.36 -11.91 -8.23
C ALA A 200 22.85 -10.91 -9.30
N LEU A 201 21.96 -10.47 -10.19
CA LEU A 201 22.27 -9.44 -11.18
C LEU A 201 22.65 -8.11 -10.50
N LEU A 202 21.93 -7.70 -9.47
CA LEU A 202 22.25 -6.48 -8.72
C LEU A 202 23.60 -6.59 -7.99
N GLU A 203 23.89 -7.75 -7.38
CA GLU A 203 25.16 -8.01 -6.71
C GLU A 203 26.35 -8.08 -7.67
N SER A 204 26.14 -8.29 -8.96
CA SER A 204 27.20 -8.24 -9.97
C SER A 204 27.68 -6.82 -10.29
N ILE A 205 26.92 -5.79 -9.89
CA ILE A 205 27.28 -4.39 -10.09
C ILE A 205 28.35 -4.00 -9.07
N PRO A 206 29.50 -3.43 -9.50
CA PRO A 206 30.54 -2.98 -8.59
C PRO A 206 30.00 -2.06 -7.49
N ALA A 207 30.43 -2.27 -6.25
CA ALA A 207 30.00 -1.55 -5.04
C ALA A 207 28.55 -1.82 -4.57
N VAL A 208 27.78 -2.68 -5.22
CA VAL A 208 26.45 -3.11 -4.74
C VAL A 208 26.61 -4.36 -3.88
N GLY A 209 26.63 -4.19 -2.55
CA GLY A 209 26.65 -5.31 -1.60
C GLY A 209 25.25 -5.89 -1.36
N LYS A 210 25.18 -7.04 -0.65
CA LYS A 210 23.96 -7.81 -0.37
C LYS A 210 22.80 -6.96 0.19
N VAL A 211 23.08 -6.06 1.13
CA VAL A 211 22.07 -5.19 1.76
C VAL A 211 21.48 -4.23 0.73
N ILE A 212 22.34 -3.59 -0.07
CA ILE A 212 21.91 -2.65 -1.11
C ILE A 212 21.13 -3.39 -2.19
N ALA A 213 21.62 -4.53 -2.66
CA ALA A 213 20.95 -5.38 -3.65
C ALA A 213 19.55 -5.78 -3.19
N THR A 214 19.40 -6.22 -1.94
CA THR A 214 18.10 -6.60 -1.39
C THR A 214 17.11 -5.42 -1.33
N ARG A 215 17.57 -4.22 -0.96
CA ARG A 215 16.72 -3.01 -0.94
C ARG A 215 16.37 -2.53 -2.35
N MET A 216 17.31 -2.57 -3.28
CA MET A 216 17.08 -2.24 -4.70
C MET A 216 16.13 -3.23 -5.36
N LEU A 217 16.23 -4.52 -5.04
CA LEU A 217 15.35 -5.57 -5.55
C LEU A 217 13.87 -5.23 -5.32
N MET A 218 13.53 -4.70 -4.13
CA MET A 218 12.16 -4.27 -3.83
C MET A 218 11.68 -3.17 -4.78
N VAL A 219 12.53 -2.18 -5.08
CA VAL A 219 12.19 -1.05 -5.96
C VAL A 219 11.97 -1.55 -7.39
N ILE A 220 12.90 -2.37 -7.89
CA ILE A 220 12.84 -2.92 -9.26
C ILE A 220 11.65 -3.86 -9.42
N ALA A 221 11.39 -4.73 -8.45
CA ALA A 221 10.30 -5.68 -8.51
C ALA A 221 8.90 -5.01 -8.38
N SER A 222 8.84 -3.80 -7.82
CA SER A 222 7.57 -3.08 -7.61
C SER A 222 7.26 -2.03 -8.68
N ARG A 223 8.18 -1.77 -9.60
CA ARG A 223 8.01 -0.79 -10.69
C ARG A 223 8.34 -1.45 -12.03
N GLN A 224 7.53 -1.15 -13.02
CA GLN A 224 7.91 -1.40 -14.41
C GLN A 224 8.71 -0.18 -14.88
N PHE A 225 9.94 -0.43 -15.32
CA PHE A 225 10.78 0.59 -15.92
C PHE A 225 10.78 0.34 -17.43
N ASP A 226 10.36 1.35 -18.21
CA ASP A 226 10.31 1.25 -19.67
C ASP A 226 11.68 1.56 -20.30
N ASP A 227 12.52 2.33 -19.59
CA ASP A 227 13.90 2.65 -20.00
C ASP A 227 14.82 2.97 -18.79
N ALA A 228 16.11 3.19 -19.09
CA ALA A 228 17.15 3.46 -18.08
C ALA A 228 17.08 4.90 -17.48
N HIS A 229 16.19 5.75 -17.97
CA HIS A 229 16.03 7.14 -17.49
C HIS A 229 14.86 7.30 -16.53
N GLN A 230 14.08 6.25 -16.25
CA GLN A 230 13.02 6.19 -15.27
C GLN A 230 13.52 5.68 -13.91
#